data_efc5c038e1032ad3d1c4b4b419113516
#
_entry.id   efc5c038e1032ad3d1c4b4b419113516
#
_cell.length_a   1.000
_cell.length_b   1.000
_cell.length_c   1.000
_cell.angle_alpha   90.00
_cell.angle_beta   90.00
_cell.angle_gamma   90.00
#
_symmetry.space_group_name_H-M   'P 1'
#
loop_
_entity.id
_entity.type
_entity.pdbx_description
1 polymer ?
#
loop_
_entity_poly.entity_id
_entity_poly.type
_entity_poly.pdbx_seq_one_letter_code
_entity_poly.pdbx_strand_id
1 'polypeptide(L)'
;VKIGMVCPYSFDVPGGVQAHVQQLAEVFIERGHRVSVLAPASEDVELPDFVVSAGEALAIPYNGSVARLRFGPVTYSRIRKWISDNDFDVLHIHEPNAPSLSMLALKAADGPIVATFHTSTTKSLVLSTFQGVLRPYHEKISGRIAVSELARRWQVESLGSDAVEIPNGVDVPAFADAAVLEGYPRPGRTVLFLGRFDEPRKGMAVLLGALPALVESHPDIEILIVGRGDEDKLRKEAGALASHLTFLGQVDDATKASAMRSADVYCAPNLGGESFGIVLVEAMAAGTPVVASELDAFRRVLRDGTCGLLVPIEDSDALAAAVTSILDDDAVRERLVDAASVAVSTYDWPVVAEQILRVYETVTLGGQKVRAST
;
A
#
# COMPACT_ATOMS: atom_id res chain seq x y z
N VAL A 1 10.75 -9.91 21.97
CA VAL A 1 10.69 -8.42 22.02
C VAL A 1 9.25 -8.01 22.22
N LYS A 2 8.99 -6.97 23.04
CA LYS A 2 7.70 -6.33 23.19
C LYS A 2 7.65 -5.09 22.28
N ILE A 3 6.78 -5.13 21.31
CA ILE A 3 6.69 -4.13 20.25
C ILE A 3 5.38 -3.34 20.38
N GLY A 4 5.49 -2.02 20.55
CA GLY A 4 4.35 -1.13 20.38
C GLY A 4 4.32 -0.62 18.95
N MET A 5 3.18 -0.68 18.27
CA MET A 5 3.02 -0.12 16.92
C MET A 5 1.92 0.94 16.92
N VAL A 6 2.10 2.01 16.19
CA VAL A 6 1.12 3.10 16.10
C VAL A 6 0.74 3.33 14.64
N CYS A 7 -0.55 3.14 14.34
CA CYS A 7 -1.13 3.45 13.04
C CYS A 7 -1.90 4.77 13.10
N PRO A 8 -1.62 5.74 12.21
CA PRO A 8 -2.32 7.03 12.22
C PRO A 8 -3.76 6.97 11.71
N TYR A 9 -4.08 5.97 10.89
CA TYR A 9 -5.36 5.84 10.20
C TYR A 9 -6.31 4.89 10.89
N SER A 10 -7.62 5.18 10.77
CA SER A 10 -8.66 4.37 11.39
C SER A 10 -8.79 2.99 10.78
N PHE A 11 -8.95 1.97 11.62
CA PHE A 11 -9.28 0.60 11.24
C PHE A 11 -10.75 0.41 10.82
N ASP A 12 -11.58 1.45 10.90
CA ASP A 12 -12.98 1.42 10.41
C ASP A 12 -13.10 1.25 8.90
N VAL A 13 -12.03 1.59 8.17
CA VAL A 13 -11.97 1.46 6.71
C VAL A 13 -10.63 0.87 6.28
N PRO A 14 -10.65 -0.06 5.31
CA PRO A 14 -9.42 -0.62 4.79
C PRO A 14 -8.56 0.45 4.09
N GLY A 15 -7.25 0.32 4.24
CA GLY A 15 -6.26 1.18 3.60
C GLY A 15 -4.87 0.54 3.62
N GLY A 16 -3.99 0.97 2.72
CA GLY A 16 -2.68 0.33 2.55
C GLY A 16 -1.79 0.38 3.79
N VAL A 17 -1.81 1.48 4.55
CA VAL A 17 -1.01 1.60 5.79
C VAL A 17 -1.60 0.74 6.91
N GLN A 18 -2.93 0.70 7.04
CA GLN A 18 -3.61 -0.16 8.03
C GLN A 18 -3.31 -1.64 7.77
N ALA A 19 -3.45 -2.09 6.51
CA ALA A 19 -3.14 -3.45 6.11
C ALA A 19 -1.66 -3.79 6.37
N HIS A 20 -0.74 -2.89 6.03
CA HIS A 20 0.69 -3.07 6.31
C HIS A 20 0.96 -3.23 7.81
N VAL A 21 0.38 -2.37 8.66
CA VAL A 21 0.58 -2.43 10.12
C VAL A 21 0.01 -3.71 10.69
N GLN A 22 -1.18 -4.11 10.26
CA GLN A 22 -1.83 -5.33 10.72
C GLN A 22 -1.03 -6.57 10.33
N GLN A 23 -0.70 -6.73 9.05
CA GLN A 23 0.06 -7.88 8.55
C GLN A 23 1.45 -7.97 9.19
N LEU A 24 2.15 -6.84 9.35
CA LEU A 24 3.43 -6.80 10.04
C LEU A 24 3.31 -7.25 11.51
N ALA A 25 2.25 -6.82 12.19
CA ALA A 25 1.99 -7.24 13.58
C ALA A 25 1.75 -8.76 13.66
N GLU A 26 0.94 -9.31 12.76
CA GLU A 26 0.65 -10.74 12.66
C GLU A 26 1.94 -11.55 12.43
N VAL A 27 2.78 -11.14 11.48
CA VAL A 27 4.08 -11.79 11.21
C VAL A 27 5.00 -11.75 12.43
N PHE A 28 5.03 -10.66 13.18
CA PHE A 28 5.84 -10.59 14.40
C PHE A 28 5.28 -11.46 15.52
N ILE A 29 3.96 -11.57 15.66
CA ILE A 29 3.31 -12.48 16.63
C ILE A 29 3.62 -13.92 16.30
N GLU A 30 3.53 -14.33 15.04
CA GLU A 30 3.90 -15.67 14.56
C GLU A 30 5.37 -16.01 14.85
N ARG A 31 6.25 -15.01 14.83
CA ARG A 31 7.66 -15.14 15.21
C ARG A 31 7.92 -15.12 16.72
N GLY A 32 6.87 -15.11 17.54
CA GLY A 32 6.94 -15.17 19.00
C GLY A 32 7.21 -13.83 19.69
N HIS A 33 7.05 -12.70 19.00
CA HIS A 33 7.10 -11.39 19.63
C HIS A 33 5.75 -11.02 20.27
N ARG A 34 5.77 -10.15 21.27
CA ARG A 34 4.56 -9.56 21.83
C ARG A 34 4.30 -8.23 21.17
N VAL A 35 3.19 -8.12 20.47
CA VAL A 35 2.82 -6.92 19.73
C VAL A 35 1.55 -6.31 20.29
N SER A 36 1.51 -4.99 20.43
CA SER A 36 0.29 -4.24 20.66
C SER A 36 0.25 -3.06 19.68
N VAL A 37 -0.85 -2.95 18.93
CA VAL A 37 -1.07 -1.89 17.95
C VAL A 37 -2.04 -0.88 18.52
N LEU A 38 -1.70 0.41 18.50
CA LEU A 38 -2.60 1.50 18.85
C LEU A 38 -3.08 2.19 17.56
N ALA A 39 -4.37 2.18 17.31
CA ALA A 39 -4.98 2.78 16.13
C ALA A 39 -6.32 3.45 16.45
N PRO A 40 -6.76 4.45 15.68
CA PRO A 40 -8.14 4.93 15.78
C PRO A 40 -9.10 3.83 15.31
N ALA A 41 -10.19 3.63 16.04
CA ALA A 41 -11.28 2.75 15.65
C ALA A 41 -12.55 3.10 16.43
N SER A 42 -13.72 2.95 15.81
CA SER A 42 -15.03 3.06 16.47
C SER A 42 -15.29 1.85 17.36
N GLU A 43 -16.26 1.98 18.27
CA GLU A 43 -16.63 0.90 19.18
C GLU A 43 -17.35 -0.25 18.46
N ASP A 44 -17.91 0.01 17.29
CA ASP A 44 -18.68 -0.97 16.50
C ASP A 44 -17.83 -1.88 15.61
N VAL A 45 -16.52 -1.62 15.50
CA VAL A 45 -15.60 -2.41 14.67
C VAL A 45 -14.94 -3.51 15.49
N GLU A 46 -15.06 -4.74 15.02
CA GLU A 46 -14.32 -5.87 15.56
C GLU A 46 -12.83 -5.74 15.23
N LEU A 47 -12.01 -5.62 16.26
CA LEU A 47 -10.57 -5.46 16.15
C LEU A 47 -9.86 -6.76 16.51
N PRO A 48 -8.71 -7.07 15.85
CA PRO A 48 -7.84 -8.14 16.32
C PRO A 48 -7.41 -7.92 17.79
N ASP A 49 -7.20 -8.99 18.54
CA ASP A 49 -6.86 -8.94 19.98
C ASP A 49 -5.62 -8.10 20.30
N PHE A 50 -4.70 -7.97 19.36
CA PHE A 50 -3.49 -7.16 19.51
C PHE A 50 -3.70 -5.68 19.21
N VAL A 51 -4.89 -5.26 18.74
CA VAL A 51 -5.22 -3.86 18.41
C VAL A 51 -5.99 -3.20 19.53
N VAL A 52 -5.49 -2.06 19.97
CA VAL A 52 -6.13 -1.21 21.00
C VAL A 52 -6.68 0.04 20.34
N SER A 53 -7.97 0.32 20.54
CA SER A 53 -8.59 1.55 20.01
C SER A 53 -8.10 2.79 20.77
N ALA A 54 -7.59 3.77 20.03
CA ALA A 54 -7.33 5.11 20.54
C ALA A 54 -8.59 5.99 20.63
N GLY A 55 -9.73 5.47 20.17
CA GLY A 55 -11.03 6.14 20.05
C GLY A 55 -11.36 6.47 18.59
N GLU A 56 -12.60 6.85 18.36
CA GLU A 56 -13.17 7.15 17.06
C GLU A 56 -12.40 8.27 16.32
N ALA A 57 -12.22 8.11 15.02
CA ALA A 57 -11.51 9.06 14.16
C ALA A 57 -12.45 10.09 13.54
N LEU A 58 -11.91 11.29 13.26
CA LEU A 58 -12.58 12.32 12.48
C LEU A 58 -12.15 12.22 11.01
N ALA A 59 -13.13 12.32 10.11
CA ALA A 59 -12.88 12.35 8.67
C ALA A 59 -12.33 13.73 8.26
N ILE A 60 -11.11 13.76 7.71
CA ILE A 60 -10.45 15.00 7.27
C ILE A 60 -10.04 14.84 5.80
N PRO A 61 -10.39 15.78 4.90
CA PRO A 61 -9.88 15.76 3.53
C PRO A 61 -8.34 15.86 3.51
N TYR A 62 -7.68 14.93 2.83
CA TYR A 62 -6.22 14.87 2.78
C TYR A 62 -5.74 14.33 1.43
N ASN A 63 -4.93 15.10 0.70
CA ASN A 63 -4.30 14.71 -0.58
C ASN A 63 -5.27 14.09 -1.61
N GLY A 64 -6.45 14.69 -1.80
CA GLY A 64 -7.46 14.20 -2.77
C GLY A 64 -8.24 12.97 -2.31
N SER A 65 -8.06 12.55 -1.05
CA SER A 65 -8.78 11.48 -0.38
C SER A 65 -9.32 11.95 0.97
N VAL A 66 -9.97 11.08 1.74
CA VAL A 66 -10.42 11.35 3.10
C VAL A 66 -9.58 10.53 4.06
N ALA A 67 -8.74 11.20 4.86
CA ALA A 67 -8.03 10.57 5.96
C ALA A 67 -8.91 10.57 7.23
N ARG A 68 -8.95 9.44 7.92
CA ARG A 68 -9.64 9.32 9.21
C ARG A 68 -8.60 9.29 10.32
N LEU A 69 -8.46 10.44 10.98
CA LEU A 69 -7.39 10.72 11.94
C LEU A 69 -7.96 10.98 13.33
N ARG A 70 -7.16 10.69 14.36
CA ARG A 70 -7.47 11.01 15.74
C ARG A 70 -6.39 11.91 16.34
N PHE A 71 -6.81 12.97 17.05
CA PHE A 71 -5.94 13.94 17.68
C PHE A 71 -6.61 14.53 18.94
N GLY A 72 -5.83 15.10 19.87
CA GLY A 72 -6.35 15.84 21.01
C GLY A 72 -5.84 15.36 22.38
N PRO A 73 -6.17 16.09 23.48
CA PRO A 73 -5.61 15.84 24.82
C PRO A 73 -6.05 14.49 25.42
N VAL A 74 -7.28 14.05 25.16
CA VAL A 74 -7.77 12.73 25.62
C VAL A 74 -6.98 11.61 24.94
N THR A 75 -6.74 11.74 23.64
CA THR A 75 -5.94 10.79 22.86
C THR A 75 -4.49 10.76 23.37
N TYR A 76 -3.91 11.92 23.66
CA TYR A 76 -2.57 12.03 24.25
C TYR A 76 -2.48 11.29 25.60
N SER A 77 -3.46 11.45 26.47
CA SER A 77 -3.52 10.73 27.77
C SER A 77 -3.63 9.22 27.57
N ARG A 78 -4.44 8.76 26.61
CA ARG A 78 -4.58 7.32 26.28
C ARG A 78 -3.27 6.73 25.77
N ILE A 79 -2.56 7.45 24.90
CA ILE A 79 -1.24 7.03 24.41
C ILE A 79 -0.26 6.87 25.57
N ARG A 80 -0.16 7.86 26.47
CA ARG A 80 0.75 7.79 27.62
C ARG A 80 0.44 6.59 28.52
N LYS A 81 -0.85 6.36 28.79
CA LYS A 81 -1.29 5.20 29.57
C LYS A 81 -0.91 3.89 28.87
N TRP A 82 -1.19 3.76 27.58
CA TRP A 82 -0.86 2.57 26.80
C TRP A 82 0.65 2.28 26.78
N ILE A 83 1.50 3.31 26.64
CA ILE A 83 2.95 3.16 26.73
C ILE A 83 3.37 2.67 28.13
N SER A 84 2.82 3.28 29.19
CA SER A 84 3.19 2.96 30.56
C SER A 84 2.74 1.55 30.99
N ASP A 85 1.62 1.08 30.48
CA ASP A 85 1.03 -0.23 30.84
C ASP A 85 1.74 -1.42 30.15
N ASN A 86 2.46 -1.21 29.05
CA ASN A 86 2.95 -2.31 28.20
C ASN A 86 4.46 -2.61 28.29
N ASP A 87 5.29 -1.69 28.83
CA ASP A 87 6.74 -1.89 28.98
C ASP A 87 7.41 -2.32 27.64
N PHE A 88 7.22 -1.55 26.59
CA PHE A 88 7.72 -1.85 25.25
C PHE A 88 9.27 -1.77 25.18
N ASP A 89 9.88 -2.71 24.44
CA ASP A 89 11.28 -2.66 24.04
C ASP A 89 11.51 -1.62 22.93
N VAL A 90 10.56 -1.51 22.01
CA VAL A 90 10.59 -0.58 20.89
C VAL A 90 9.19 -0.05 20.59
N LEU A 91 9.09 1.21 20.20
CA LEU A 91 7.87 1.83 19.68
C LEU A 91 8.06 2.12 18.19
N HIS A 92 7.26 1.47 17.35
CA HIS A 92 7.25 1.68 15.91
C HIS A 92 6.07 2.56 15.50
N ILE A 93 6.36 3.74 14.99
CA ILE A 93 5.36 4.75 14.63
C ILE A 93 5.28 4.87 13.11
N HIS A 94 4.10 4.66 12.53
CA HIS A 94 3.86 4.85 11.10
C HIS A 94 3.37 6.27 10.83
N GLU A 95 3.94 6.92 9.80
CA GLU A 95 3.60 8.29 9.35
C GLU A 95 3.60 9.34 10.49
N PRO A 96 4.71 9.56 11.19
CA PRO A 96 4.75 10.50 12.32
C PRO A 96 4.60 11.97 11.91
N ASN A 97 4.67 12.28 10.62
CA ASN A 97 4.58 13.64 10.07
C ASN A 97 3.14 14.14 9.90
N ALA A 98 2.16 13.25 9.88
CA ALA A 98 0.77 13.65 9.82
C ALA A 98 0.27 14.13 11.19
N PRO A 99 -0.53 15.23 11.27
CA PRO A 99 -1.19 15.65 12.52
C PRO A 99 -2.24 14.61 12.92
N SER A 100 -1.81 13.61 13.67
CA SER A 100 -2.53 12.37 13.93
C SER A 100 -2.13 11.75 15.26
N LEU A 101 -2.67 10.55 15.53
CA LEU A 101 -2.24 9.67 16.61
C LEU A 101 -0.72 9.45 16.63
N SER A 102 -0.10 9.28 15.43
CA SER A 102 1.34 9.04 15.29
C SER A 102 2.19 10.22 15.76
N MET A 103 1.80 11.45 15.43
CA MET A 103 2.47 12.65 15.93
C MET A 103 2.34 12.77 17.45
N LEU A 104 1.16 12.49 18.00
CA LEU A 104 0.95 12.49 19.45
C LEU A 104 1.77 11.40 20.14
N ALA A 105 1.90 10.22 19.55
CA ALA A 105 2.72 9.14 20.09
C ALA A 105 4.20 9.52 20.10
N LEU A 106 4.69 10.13 19.03
CA LEU A 106 6.06 10.64 18.98
C LEU A 106 6.33 11.69 20.05
N LYS A 107 5.33 12.57 20.31
CA LYS A 107 5.43 13.55 21.41
C LYS A 107 5.43 12.87 22.78
N ALA A 108 4.58 11.85 22.97
CA ALA A 108 4.31 11.20 24.25
C ALA A 108 5.37 10.17 24.68
N ALA A 109 6.24 9.72 23.77
CA ALA A 109 7.20 8.65 24.01
C ALA A 109 8.63 9.15 24.07
N ASP A 110 9.45 8.50 24.90
CA ASP A 110 10.91 8.59 24.93
C ASP A 110 11.49 7.17 24.96
N GLY A 111 12.68 6.98 24.36
CA GLY A 111 13.37 5.69 24.30
C GLY A 111 13.60 5.17 22.87
N PRO A 112 13.66 3.84 22.66
CA PRO A 112 13.83 3.27 21.33
C PRO A 112 12.61 3.50 20.46
N ILE A 113 12.68 4.45 19.54
CA ILE A 113 11.60 4.82 18.61
C ILE A 113 12.06 4.56 17.17
N VAL A 114 11.29 3.76 16.44
CA VAL A 114 11.42 3.55 15.00
C VAL A 114 10.24 4.23 14.30
N ALA A 115 10.49 4.84 13.16
CA ALA A 115 9.42 5.45 12.35
C ALA A 115 9.48 4.94 10.92
N THR A 116 8.29 4.57 10.37
CA THR A 116 8.14 4.23 8.95
C THR A 116 7.34 5.30 8.22
N PHE A 117 7.87 5.71 7.07
CA PHE A 117 7.33 6.75 6.19
C PHE A 117 6.81 6.10 4.91
N HIS A 118 5.49 6.20 4.68
CA HIS A 118 4.79 5.57 3.55
C HIS A 118 4.51 6.55 2.41
N THR A 119 4.45 7.86 2.70
CA THR A 119 4.09 8.89 1.72
C THR A 119 5.30 9.61 1.16
N SER A 120 5.22 9.90 -0.16
CA SER A 120 6.19 10.70 -0.91
C SER A 120 5.62 12.07 -1.30
N THR A 121 4.87 12.72 -0.41
CA THR A 121 4.18 13.98 -0.75
C THR A 121 5.16 15.12 -0.95
N THR A 122 5.34 15.53 -2.18
CA THR A 122 6.36 16.50 -2.62
C THR A 122 6.12 17.96 -2.21
N LYS A 123 4.93 18.35 -1.76
CA LYS A 123 4.65 19.73 -1.32
C LYS A 123 3.48 19.78 -0.32
N SER A 124 3.75 19.72 0.96
CA SER A 124 2.80 20.16 1.97
C SER A 124 3.24 21.51 2.54
N LEU A 125 2.58 22.58 2.14
CA LEU A 125 2.75 23.94 2.73
C LEU A 125 2.53 23.93 4.25
N VAL A 126 1.67 23.04 4.74
CA VAL A 126 1.38 22.84 6.17
C VAL A 126 2.62 22.28 6.88
N LEU A 127 3.27 21.26 6.32
CA LEU A 127 4.47 20.66 6.91
C LEU A 127 5.65 21.64 6.93
N SER A 128 5.86 22.40 5.85
CA SER A 128 6.96 23.38 5.81
C SER A 128 6.79 24.49 6.85
N THR A 129 5.57 24.90 7.17
CA THR A 129 5.28 25.94 8.17
C THR A 129 5.48 25.43 9.60
N PHE A 130 5.28 24.12 9.86
CA PHE A 130 5.39 23.51 11.19
C PHE A 130 6.70 22.77 11.44
N GLN A 131 7.60 22.69 10.47
CA GLN A 131 8.88 21.98 10.59
C GLN A 131 9.71 22.38 11.83
N GLY A 132 9.78 23.67 12.14
CA GLY A 132 10.52 24.16 13.31
C GLY A 132 9.96 23.64 14.64
N VAL A 133 8.64 23.43 14.73
CA VAL A 133 7.97 22.93 15.94
C VAL A 133 8.07 21.41 16.03
N LEU A 134 8.15 20.70 14.91
CA LEU A 134 8.20 19.24 14.85
C LEU A 134 9.62 18.69 15.02
N ARG A 135 10.64 19.47 14.68
CA ARG A 135 12.04 19.05 14.68
C ARG A 135 12.50 18.40 16.00
N PRO A 136 12.21 18.96 17.19
CA PRO A 136 12.64 18.33 18.46
C PRO A 136 12.04 16.94 18.68
N TYR A 137 10.82 16.69 18.15
CA TYR A 137 10.18 15.39 18.26
C TYR A 137 10.77 14.39 17.25
N HIS A 138 11.11 14.85 16.04
CA HIS A 138 11.79 14.03 15.05
C HIS A 138 13.19 13.59 15.48
N GLU A 139 13.87 14.38 16.29
CA GLU A 139 15.18 14.04 16.86
C GLU A 139 15.12 12.85 17.84
N LYS A 140 13.94 12.52 18.40
CA LYS A 140 13.73 11.33 19.22
C LYS A 140 13.73 10.01 18.45
N ILE A 141 13.55 10.06 17.12
CA ILE A 141 13.48 8.87 16.27
C ILE A 141 14.88 8.28 16.13
N SER A 142 15.08 7.09 16.68
CA SER A 142 16.36 6.38 16.69
C SER A 142 16.58 5.56 15.40
N GLY A 143 15.50 5.05 14.79
CA GLY A 143 15.52 4.33 13.52
C GLY A 143 14.49 4.88 12.54
N ARG A 144 14.88 5.06 11.28
CA ARG A 144 14.01 5.58 10.22
C ARG A 144 13.94 4.61 9.07
N ILE A 145 12.72 4.29 8.65
CA ILE A 145 12.42 3.39 7.53
C ILE A 145 11.60 4.18 6.51
N ALA A 146 11.95 4.08 5.24
CA ALA A 146 11.16 4.58 4.12
C ALA A 146 10.76 3.41 3.23
N VAL A 147 9.49 3.34 2.84
CA VAL A 147 9.00 2.20 2.05
C VAL A 147 9.42 2.26 0.58
N SER A 148 9.99 3.37 0.15
CA SER A 148 10.52 3.56 -1.21
C SER A 148 11.56 4.66 -1.24
N GLU A 149 12.38 4.67 -2.29
CA GLU A 149 13.33 5.77 -2.51
C GLU A 149 12.63 7.14 -2.63
N LEU A 150 11.41 7.18 -3.16
CA LEU A 150 10.64 8.43 -3.20
C LEU A 150 10.31 8.93 -1.79
N ALA A 151 9.88 8.04 -0.90
CA ALA A 151 9.64 8.36 0.50
C ALA A 151 10.95 8.72 1.22
N ARG A 152 12.06 8.01 0.94
CA ARG A 152 13.39 8.29 1.48
C ARG A 152 13.91 9.66 1.04
N ARG A 153 13.82 9.97 -0.24
CA ARG A 153 14.25 11.28 -0.79
C ARG A 153 13.47 12.40 -0.14
N TRP A 154 12.17 12.23 0.03
CA TRP A 154 11.35 13.20 0.74
C TRP A 154 11.83 13.43 2.19
N GLN A 155 12.24 12.36 2.91
CA GLN A 155 12.80 12.47 4.26
C GLN A 155 14.08 13.32 4.28
N VAL A 156 15.00 13.05 3.36
CA VAL A 156 16.26 13.79 3.25
C VAL A 156 16.01 15.26 2.94
N GLU A 157 15.18 15.55 1.94
CA GLU A 157 14.91 16.91 1.47
C GLU A 157 14.09 17.74 2.45
N SER A 158 13.10 17.11 3.11
CA SER A 158 12.15 17.84 3.98
C SER A 158 12.57 17.88 5.45
N LEU A 159 13.24 16.86 5.95
CA LEU A 159 13.57 16.73 7.38
C LEU A 159 15.09 16.68 7.66
N GLY A 160 15.91 16.64 6.60
CA GLY A 160 17.37 16.60 6.72
C GLY A 160 17.90 15.32 7.39
N SER A 161 17.11 14.23 7.37
CA SER A 161 17.48 12.95 7.98
C SER A 161 17.29 11.81 6.98
N ASP A 162 18.26 10.90 6.92
CA ASP A 162 18.20 9.72 6.07
C ASP A 162 17.41 8.57 6.71
N ALA A 163 16.91 7.65 5.89
CA ALA A 163 16.16 6.48 6.29
C ALA A 163 16.66 5.23 5.54
N VAL A 164 16.54 4.08 6.17
CA VAL A 164 16.78 2.80 5.50
C VAL A 164 15.58 2.51 4.61
N GLU A 165 15.82 2.14 3.37
CA GLU A 165 14.75 1.72 2.46
C GLU A 165 14.39 0.26 2.78
N ILE A 166 13.15 0.04 3.23
CA ILE A 166 12.55 -1.28 3.45
C ILE A 166 11.16 -1.24 2.82
N PRO A 167 10.88 -2.02 1.78
CA PRO A 167 9.62 -1.96 1.05
C PRO A 167 8.43 -2.41 1.89
N ASN A 168 7.23 -2.14 1.40
CA ASN A 168 6.03 -2.77 1.97
C ASN A 168 6.08 -4.28 1.72
N GLY A 169 5.66 -5.05 2.73
CA GLY A 169 5.51 -6.49 2.61
C GLY A 169 4.23 -6.90 1.88
N VAL A 170 4.29 -8.05 1.24
CA VAL A 170 3.16 -8.75 0.61
C VAL A 170 3.19 -10.20 1.07
N ASP A 171 2.03 -10.78 1.30
CA ASP A 171 1.91 -12.23 1.52
C ASP A 171 1.97 -12.93 0.15
N VAL A 172 3.20 -13.21 -0.31
CA VAL A 172 3.44 -13.80 -1.62
C VAL A 172 2.73 -15.15 -1.78
N PRO A 173 2.78 -16.08 -0.81
CA PRO A 173 2.02 -17.32 -0.89
C PRO A 173 0.53 -17.13 -1.04
N ALA A 174 -0.09 -16.18 -0.34
CA ALA A 174 -1.53 -15.95 -0.42
C ALA A 174 -1.98 -15.55 -1.85
N PHE A 175 -1.15 -14.85 -2.60
CA PHE A 175 -1.42 -14.51 -4.00
C PHE A 175 -1.03 -15.65 -4.96
N ALA A 176 0.12 -16.29 -4.76
CA ALA A 176 0.61 -17.36 -5.62
C ALA A 176 -0.28 -18.60 -5.60
N ASP A 177 -0.82 -18.95 -4.44
CA ASP A 177 -1.64 -20.16 -4.21
C ASP A 177 -3.14 -19.89 -4.29
N ALA A 178 -3.56 -18.64 -4.56
CA ALA A 178 -4.97 -18.29 -4.66
C ALA A 178 -5.67 -19.11 -5.75
N ALA A 179 -6.87 -19.60 -5.45
CA ALA A 179 -7.71 -20.25 -6.44
C ALA A 179 -8.19 -19.22 -7.47
N VAL A 180 -8.36 -19.63 -8.72
CA VAL A 180 -9.03 -18.78 -9.73
C VAL A 180 -10.50 -18.58 -9.36
N LEU A 181 -11.09 -17.48 -9.81
CA LEU A 181 -12.51 -17.21 -9.62
C LEU A 181 -13.37 -18.29 -10.29
N GLU A 182 -14.55 -18.53 -9.76
CA GLU A 182 -15.52 -19.41 -10.39
C GLU A 182 -15.85 -18.93 -11.81
N GLY A 183 -15.81 -19.85 -12.76
CA GLY A 183 -16.01 -19.55 -14.18
C GLY A 183 -14.80 -19.02 -14.93
N TYR A 184 -13.62 -19.01 -14.29
CA TYR A 184 -12.33 -18.66 -14.92
C TYR A 184 -11.40 -19.88 -15.03
N PRO A 185 -10.45 -19.91 -16.02
CA PRO A 185 -10.33 -18.91 -17.08
C PRO A 185 -11.52 -18.94 -18.05
N ARG A 186 -11.88 -17.77 -18.59
CA ARG A 186 -12.90 -17.65 -19.62
C ARG A 186 -12.35 -18.02 -21.00
N PRO A 187 -13.22 -18.33 -22.01
CA PRO A 187 -12.77 -18.61 -23.38
C PRO A 187 -12.03 -17.43 -24.03
N GLY A 188 -12.43 -16.20 -23.68
CA GLY A 188 -11.75 -14.98 -24.09
C GLY A 188 -10.59 -14.61 -23.14
N ARG A 189 -9.90 -13.51 -23.46
CA ARG A 189 -8.84 -12.96 -22.63
C ARG A 189 -9.41 -12.04 -21.55
N THR A 190 -8.81 -12.06 -20.36
CA THR A 190 -9.25 -11.24 -19.21
C THR A 190 -8.15 -10.23 -18.84
N VAL A 191 -8.49 -8.94 -18.91
CA VAL A 191 -7.67 -7.84 -18.44
C VAL A 191 -8.24 -7.33 -17.12
N LEU A 192 -7.44 -7.34 -16.07
CA LEU A 192 -7.84 -6.88 -14.74
C LEU A 192 -7.50 -5.40 -14.55
N PHE A 193 -8.44 -4.65 -14.02
CA PHE A 193 -8.24 -3.34 -13.41
C PHE A 193 -8.63 -3.41 -11.93
N LEU A 194 -7.79 -2.85 -11.04
CA LEU A 194 -8.06 -2.83 -9.61
C LEU A 194 -7.90 -1.43 -9.03
N GLY A 195 -8.97 -0.92 -8.41
CA GLY A 195 -8.97 0.37 -7.73
C GLY A 195 -10.32 1.08 -7.79
N ARG A 196 -10.35 2.31 -7.27
CA ARG A 196 -11.52 3.19 -7.43
C ARG A 196 -11.54 3.72 -8.86
N PHE A 197 -12.43 3.18 -9.66
CA PHE A 197 -12.48 3.50 -11.10
C PHE A 197 -13.14 4.86 -11.41
N ASP A 198 -13.79 5.49 -10.43
CA ASP A 198 -14.28 6.88 -10.49
C ASP A 198 -13.22 7.92 -10.08
N GLU A 199 -12.04 7.48 -9.61
CA GLU A 199 -10.93 8.35 -9.26
C GLU A 199 -10.02 8.58 -10.47
N PRO A 200 -9.97 9.82 -11.04
CA PRO A 200 -9.29 10.09 -12.31
C PRO A 200 -7.82 9.63 -12.32
N ARG A 201 -7.10 9.79 -11.19
CA ARG A 201 -5.68 9.39 -11.11
C ARG A 201 -5.45 7.88 -11.29
N LYS A 202 -6.48 7.03 -11.16
CA LYS A 202 -6.38 5.59 -11.40
C LYS A 202 -6.40 5.21 -12.88
N GLY A 203 -6.74 6.17 -13.77
CA GLY A 203 -6.56 6.03 -15.19
C GLY A 203 -7.58 5.13 -15.90
N MET A 204 -8.77 4.89 -15.32
CA MET A 204 -9.81 4.12 -16.00
C MET A 204 -10.15 4.68 -17.38
N ALA A 205 -10.11 6.01 -17.56
CA ALA A 205 -10.36 6.64 -18.86
C ALA A 205 -9.32 6.22 -19.92
N VAL A 206 -8.07 5.98 -19.53
CA VAL A 206 -7.02 5.49 -20.44
C VAL A 206 -7.31 4.05 -20.87
N LEU A 207 -7.75 3.20 -19.94
CA LEU A 207 -8.14 1.83 -20.27
C LEU A 207 -9.38 1.78 -21.17
N LEU A 208 -10.38 2.64 -20.91
CA LEU A 208 -11.54 2.77 -21.82
C LEU A 208 -11.13 3.27 -23.21
N GLY A 209 -10.16 4.17 -23.30
CA GLY A 209 -9.60 4.63 -24.57
C GLY A 209 -8.87 3.52 -25.35
N ALA A 210 -8.27 2.57 -24.63
CA ALA A 210 -7.62 1.39 -25.23
C ALA A 210 -8.62 0.30 -25.67
N LEU A 211 -9.81 0.27 -25.08
CA LEU A 211 -10.78 -0.82 -25.26
C LEU A 211 -11.18 -1.07 -26.72
N PRO A 212 -11.42 -0.06 -27.60
CA PRO A 212 -11.75 -0.31 -28.99
C PRO A 212 -10.69 -1.13 -29.73
N ALA A 213 -9.41 -0.79 -29.57
CA ALA A 213 -8.30 -1.52 -30.21
C ALA A 213 -8.15 -2.93 -29.63
N LEU A 214 -8.37 -3.09 -28.32
CA LEU A 214 -8.35 -4.40 -27.67
C LEU A 214 -9.46 -5.31 -28.18
N VAL A 215 -10.68 -4.79 -28.36
CA VAL A 215 -11.83 -5.55 -28.90
C VAL A 215 -11.64 -5.88 -30.37
N GLU A 216 -11.02 -4.99 -31.15
CA GLU A 216 -10.69 -5.28 -32.55
C GLU A 216 -9.71 -6.45 -32.67
N SER A 217 -8.72 -6.53 -31.79
CA SER A 217 -7.72 -7.63 -31.77
C SER A 217 -8.27 -8.90 -31.10
N HIS A 218 -9.05 -8.75 -30.06
CA HIS A 218 -9.61 -9.85 -29.24
C HIS A 218 -11.11 -9.61 -28.99
N PRO A 219 -11.99 -10.03 -29.93
CA PRO A 219 -13.43 -9.76 -29.85
C PRO A 219 -14.14 -10.27 -28.59
N ASP A 220 -13.59 -11.28 -27.94
CA ASP A 220 -14.13 -11.86 -26.71
C ASP A 220 -13.39 -11.38 -25.43
N ILE A 221 -12.63 -10.29 -25.53
CA ILE A 221 -11.88 -9.74 -24.38
C ILE A 221 -12.83 -9.24 -23.31
N GLU A 222 -12.46 -9.46 -22.05
CA GLU A 222 -13.15 -8.96 -20.88
C GLU A 222 -12.24 -8.01 -20.10
N ILE A 223 -12.80 -6.90 -19.65
CA ILE A 223 -12.18 -6.04 -18.62
C ILE A 223 -12.85 -6.36 -17.29
N LEU A 224 -12.12 -7.07 -16.43
CA LEU A 224 -12.55 -7.40 -15.08
C LEU A 224 -12.20 -6.24 -14.15
N ILE A 225 -13.21 -5.60 -13.56
CA ILE A 225 -13.05 -4.39 -12.74
C ILE A 225 -13.33 -4.74 -11.29
N VAL A 226 -12.29 -4.58 -10.44
CA VAL A 226 -12.36 -4.79 -8.99
C VAL A 226 -12.18 -3.45 -8.28
N GLY A 227 -13.15 -3.08 -7.46
CA GLY A 227 -13.13 -1.86 -6.69
C GLY A 227 -14.45 -1.10 -6.72
N ARG A 228 -14.43 0.12 -6.22
CA ARG A 228 -15.62 0.99 -6.14
C ARG A 228 -15.62 2.05 -7.22
N GLY A 229 -16.82 2.47 -7.60
CA GLY A 229 -17.07 3.57 -8.53
C GLY A 229 -18.53 3.52 -9.02
N ASP A 230 -18.86 4.43 -9.91
CA ASP A 230 -20.17 4.51 -10.54
C ASP A 230 -20.20 3.61 -11.81
N GLU A 231 -20.72 2.40 -11.65
CA GLU A 231 -20.81 1.39 -12.73
C GLU A 231 -21.68 1.88 -13.89
N ASP A 232 -22.83 2.51 -13.60
CA ASP A 232 -23.77 2.98 -14.62
C ASP A 232 -23.12 4.07 -15.48
N LYS A 233 -22.38 4.98 -14.85
CA LYS A 233 -21.61 6.00 -15.53
C LYS A 233 -20.55 5.37 -16.43
N LEU A 234 -19.78 4.40 -15.92
CA LEU A 234 -18.71 3.77 -16.67
C LEU A 234 -19.25 2.96 -17.85
N ARG A 235 -20.35 2.23 -17.67
CA ARG A 235 -21.04 1.52 -18.77
C ARG A 235 -21.53 2.48 -19.86
N LYS A 236 -22.07 3.64 -19.45
CA LYS A 236 -22.51 4.68 -20.38
C LYS A 236 -21.33 5.29 -21.16
N GLU A 237 -20.19 5.51 -20.51
CA GLU A 237 -18.96 5.99 -21.15
C GLU A 237 -18.39 4.97 -22.14
N ALA A 238 -18.44 3.66 -21.82
CA ALA A 238 -18.02 2.58 -22.72
C ALA A 238 -18.96 2.38 -23.92
N GLY A 239 -20.20 2.85 -23.83
CA GLY A 239 -21.17 2.79 -24.91
C GLY A 239 -21.44 1.37 -25.44
N ALA A 240 -21.22 1.14 -26.73
CA ALA A 240 -21.41 -0.18 -27.36
C ALA A 240 -20.47 -1.27 -26.82
N LEU A 241 -19.34 -0.89 -26.19
CA LEU A 241 -18.36 -1.81 -25.64
C LEU A 241 -18.63 -2.15 -24.16
N ALA A 242 -19.74 -1.67 -23.57
CA ALA A 242 -20.08 -1.94 -22.17
C ALA A 242 -20.26 -3.42 -21.84
N SER A 243 -20.57 -4.26 -22.86
CA SER A 243 -20.67 -5.73 -22.70
C SER A 243 -19.34 -6.40 -22.36
N HIS A 244 -18.21 -5.74 -22.61
CA HIS A 244 -16.88 -6.22 -22.27
C HIS A 244 -16.46 -5.92 -20.81
N LEU A 245 -17.28 -5.13 -20.07
CA LEU A 245 -16.98 -4.74 -18.69
C LEU A 245 -17.71 -5.66 -17.71
N THR A 246 -16.94 -6.33 -16.85
CA THR A 246 -17.44 -7.12 -15.72
C THR A 246 -17.00 -6.48 -14.41
N PHE A 247 -17.94 -6.25 -13.49
CA PHE A 247 -17.68 -5.62 -12.21
C PHE A 247 -17.82 -6.63 -11.07
N LEU A 248 -16.80 -6.74 -10.23
CA LEU A 248 -16.86 -7.50 -8.99
C LEU A 248 -17.17 -6.61 -7.77
N GLY A 249 -17.14 -5.29 -7.95
CA GLY A 249 -17.29 -4.38 -6.83
C GLY A 249 -16.11 -4.40 -5.87
N GLN A 250 -16.36 -4.00 -4.63
CA GLN A 250 -15.37 -4.09 -3.56
C GLN A 250 -15.34 -5.51 -3.02
N VAL A 251 -14.15 -6.12 -2.99
CA VAL A 251 -13.92 -7.50 -2.58
C VAL A 251 -12.97 -7.56 -1.38
N ASP A 252 -12.93 -8.70 -0.70
CA ASP A 252 -11.91 -9.02 0.30
C ASP A 252 -10.55 -9.39 -0.34
N ASP A 253 -9.52 -9.55 0.49
CA ASP A 253 -8.16 -9.84 0.00
C ASP A 253 -8.06 -11.21 -0.68
N ALA A 254 -8.81 -12.22 -0.23
CA ALA A 254 -8.83 -13.54 -0.84
C ALA A 254 -9.45 -13.49 -2.25
N THR A 255 -10.57 -12.81 -2.41
CA THR A 255 -11.22 -12.59 -3.72
C THR A 255 -10.35 -11.72 -4.63
N LYS A 256 -9.64 -10.71 -4.09
CA LYS A 256 -8.67 -9.90 -4.83
C LYS A 256 -7.54 -10.77 -5.40
N ALA A 257 -6.97 -11.65 -4.59
CA ALA A 257 -5.93 -12.58 -5.02
C ALA A 257 -6.46 -13.54 -6.11
N SER A 258 -7.68 -14.06 -5.94
CA SER A 258 -8.35 -14.89 -6.93
C SER A 258 -8.59 -14.15 -8.25
N ALA A 259 -9.00 -12.87 -8.21
CA ALA A 259 -9.19 -12.06 -9.41
C ALA A 259 -7.86 -11.84 -10.16
N MET A 260 -6.76 -11.59 -9.44
CA MET A 260 -5.42 -11.49 -10.02
C MET A 260 -5.02 -12.80 -10.70
N ARG A 261 -5.19 -13.94 -10.02
CA ARG A 261 -4.89 -15.27 -10.58
C ARG A 261 -5.74 -15.63 -11.81
N SER A 262 -6.90 -15.01 -11.94
CA SER A 262 -7.85 -15.27 -13.04
C SER A 262 -7.59 -14.45 -14.29
N ALA A 263 -6.78 -13.40 -14.17
CA ALA A 263 -6.52 -12.47 -15.26
C ALA A 263 -5.30 -12.89 -16.10
N ASP A 264 -5.37 -12.65 -17.42
CA ASP A 264 -4.24 -12.82 -18.33
C ASP A 264 -3.25 -11.64 -18.24
N VAL A 265 -3.75 -10.44 -17.91
CA VAL A 265 -2.96 -9.20 -17.73
C VAL A 265 -3.59 -8.32 -16.65
N TYR A 266 -2.75 -7.78 -15.78
CA TYR A 266 -3.15 -6.70 -14.89
C TYR A 266 -2.74 -5.34 -15.46
N CYS A 267 -3.71 -4.42 -15.58
CA CYS A 267 -3.49 -3.05 -16.05
C CYS A 267 -3.53 -2.03 -14.92
N ALA A 268 -2.46 -1.25 -14.79
CA ALA A 268 -2.34 -0.13 -13.87
C ALA A 268 -2.06 1.19 -14.62
N PRO A 269 -3.05 1.76 -15.35
CA PRO A 269 -2.86 2.94 -16.19
C PRO A 269 -2.90 4.25 -15.41
N ASN A 270 -2.36 4.27 -14.19
CA ASN A 270 -2.42 5.38 -13.26
C ASN A 270 -1.78 6.66 -13.83
N LEU A 271 -2.37 7.82 -13.52
CA LEU A 271 -1.87 9.13 -13.96
C LEU A 271 -0.90 9.77 -12.97
N GLY A 272 -0.83 9.24 -11.75
CA GLY A 272 0.05 9.76 -10.69
C GLY A 272 -0.43 9.41 -9.28
N GLY A 273 0.25 9.99 -8.27
CA GLY A 273 -0.15 9.84 -6.87
C GLY A 273 0.17 8.49 -6.25
N GLU A 274 1.08 7.73 -6.84
CA GLU A 274 1.54 6.44 -6.30
C GLU A 274 2.91 6.61 -5.63
N SER A 275 3.01 6.10 -4.39
CA SER A 275 4.25 6.18 -3.62
C SER A 275 5.10 4.93 -3.75
N PHE A 276 4.46 3.76 -3.91
CA PHE A 276 5.12 2.46 -3.95
C PHE A 276 4.62 1.57 -5.10
N GLY A 277 3.31 1.35 -5.21
CA GLY A 277 2.73 0.44 -6.20
C GLY A 277 2.54 -0.98 -5.67
N ILE A 278 2.03 -1.12 -4.44
CA ILE A 278 1.79 -2.43 -3.78
C ILE A 278 1.00 -3.40 -4.66
N VAL A 279 0.01 -2.89 -5.39
CA VAL A 279 -0.87 -3.71 -6.25
C VAL A 279 -0.09 -4.36 -7.41
N LEU A 280 0.99 -3.73 -7.89
CA LEU A 280 1.86 -4.35 -8.88
C LEU A 280 2.61 -5.56 -8.29
N VAL A 281 3.08 -5.42 -7.05
CA VAL A 281 3.75 -6.52 -6.32
C VAL A 281 2.77 -7.67 -6.09
N GLU A 282 1.53 -7.37 -5.72
CA GLU A 282 0.45 -8.36 -5.55
C GLU A 282 0.17 -9.10 -6.87
N ALA A 283 0.07 -8.39 -8.00
CA ALA A 283 -0.10 -9.01 -9.31
C ALA A 283 1.10 -9.88 -9.73
N MET A 284 2.32 -9.40 -9.46
CA MET A 284 3.55 -10.18 -9.67
C MET A 284 3.55 -11.46 -8.81
N ALA A 285 3.11 -11.37 -7.55
CA ALA A 285 2.99 -12.52 -6.65
C ALA A 285 1.95 -13.54 -7.15
N ALA A 286 0.84 -13.05 -7.72
CA ALA A 286 -0.17 -13.89 -8.36
C ALA A 286 0.30 -14.56 -9.66
N GLY A 287 1.47 -14.20 -10.19
CA GLY A 287 1.97 -14.66 -11.48
C GLY A 287 1.24 -14.02 -12.67
N THR A 288 0.60 -12.89 -12.47
CA THR A 288 -0.13 -12.16 -13.50
C THR A 288 0.77 -11.11 -14.15
N PRO A 289 0.98 -11.14 -15.47
CA PRO A 289 1.75 -10.13 -16.17
C PRO A 289 1.18 -8.73 -15.97
N VAL A 290 2.05 -7.74 -15.85
CA VAL A 290 1.68 -6.35 -15.54
C VAL A 290 1.95 -5.42 -16.71
N VAL A 291 0.97 -4.58 -17.05
CA VAL A 291 1.16 -3.38 -17.87
C VAL A 291 0.82 -2.16 -16.99
N ALA A 292 1.75 -1.23 -16.87
CA ALA A 292 1.57 -0.06 -16.02
C ALA A 292 2.09 1.21 -16.68
N SER A 293 1.54 2.36 -16.27
CA SER A 293 2.10 3.65 -16.65
C SER A 293 3.52 3.84 -16.11
N GLU A 294 4.37 4.57 -16.84
CA GLU A 294 5.78 4.80 -16.47
C GLU A 294 5.95 5.83 -15.34
N LEU A 295 5.22 5.64 -14.24
CA LEU A 295 5.42 6.39 -13.00
C LEU A 295 6.71 5.94 -12.31
N ASP A 296 7.42 6.85 -11.65
CA ASP A 296 8.66 6.53 -10.93
C ASP A 296 8.51 5.36 -9.93
N ALA A 297 7.39 5.32 -9.20
CA ALA A 297 7.10 4.22 -8.30
C ALA A 297 6.96 2.87 -9.04
N PHE A 298 6.25 2.88 -10.16
CA PHE A 298 6.00 1.70 -10.97
C PHE A 298 7.24 1.21 -11.70
N ARG A 299 8.06 2.13 -12.23
CA ARG A 299 9.37 1.81 -12.81
C ARG A 299 10.25 1.01 -11.85
N ARG A 300 10.27 1.39 -10.57
CA ARG A 300 11.08 0.72 -9.54
C ARG A 300 10.58 -0.69 -9.27
N VAL A 301 9.28 -0.87 -9.04
CA VAL A 301 8.67 -2.19 -8.80
C VAL A 301 8.87 -3.10 -10.00
N LEU A 302 8.63 -2.59 -11.20
CA LEU A 302 8.77 -3.35 -12.46
C LEU A 302 10.21 -3.42 -12.98
N ARG A 303 11.19 -2.91 -12.21
CA ARG A 303 12.64 -2.92 -12.56
C ARG A 303 12.88 -2.41 -13.98
N ASP A 304 12.39 -1.19 -14.23
CA ASP A 304 12.49 -0.52 -15.54
C ASP A 304 11.99 -1.38 -16.73
N GLY A 305 10.88 -2.09 -16.55
CA GLY A 305 10.24 -2.89 -17.60
C GLY A 305 10.70 -4.35 -17.66
N THR A 306 11.58 -4.79 -16.74
CA THR A 306 12.02 -6.19 -16.70
C THR A 306 10.91 -7.12 -16.18
N CYS A 307 10.14 -6.68 -15.19
CA CYS A 307 9.08 -7.47 -14.52
C CYS A 307 7.66 -7.14 -14.98
N GLY A 308 7.50 -6.27 -15.97
CA GLY A 308 6.22 -5.83 -16.52
C GLY A 308 6.46 -4.78 -17.61
N LEU A 309 5.46 -4.49 -18.43
CA LEU A 309 5.58 -3.48 -19.47
C LEU A 309 5.22 -2.09 -18.94
N LEU A 310 6.00 -1.10 -19.29
CA LEU A 310 5.77 0.31 -18.97
C LEU A 310 5.30 1.06 -20.21
N VAL A 311 4.26 1.87 -20.08
CA VAL A 311 3.68 2.68 -21.15
C VAL A 311 3.64 4.16 -20.75
N PRO A 312 3.71 5.10 -21.71
CA PRO A 312 3.56 6.51 -21.42
C PRO A 312 2.24 6.80 -20.68
N ILE A 313 2.28 7.80 -19.79
CA ILE A 313 1.08 8.23 -19.05
C ILE A 313 0.06 8.80 -20.03
N GLU A 314 -1.23 8.48 -19.85
CA GLU A 314 -2.36 8.93 -20.69
C GLU A 314 -2.31 8.43 -22.15
N ASP A 315 -1.50 7.42 -22.46
CA ASP A 315 -1.40 6.86 -23.81
C ASP A 315 -2.19 5.55 -23.94
N SER A 316 -3.43 5.66 -24.44
CA SER A 316 -4.32 4.53 -24.63
C SER A 316 -3.87 3.58 -25.74
N ASP A 317 -3.22 4.10 -26.79
CA ASP A 317 -2.74 3.29 -27.92
C ASP A 317 -1.53 2.46 -27.49
N ALA A 318 -0.59 3.05 -26.76
CA ALA A 318 0.54 2.34 -26.17
C ALA A 318 0.05 1.29 -25.15
N LEU A 319 -0.97 1.59 -24.34
CA LEU A 319 -1.57 0.63 -23.42
C LEU A 319 -2.16 -0.56 -24.16
N ALA A 320 -2.96 -0.33 -25.23
CA ALA A 320 -3.55 -1.38 -26.04
C ALA A 320 -2.47 -2.26 -26.67
N ALA A 321 -1.44 -1.66 -27.28
CA ALA A 321 -0.33 -2.38 -27.88
C ALA A 321 0.45 -3.25 -26.88
N ALA A 322 0.71 -2.74 -25.67
CA ALA A 322 1.40 -3.49 -24.63
C ALA A 322 0.56 -4.68 -24.11
N VAL A 323 -0.74 -4.49 -23.89
CA VAL A 323 -1.65 -5.57 -23.50
C VAL A 323 -1.70 -6.63 -24.58
N THR A 324 -1.93 -6.25 -25.85
CA THR A 324 -1.96 -7.17 -26.99
C THR A 324 -0.66 -7.97 -27.12
N SER A 325 0.50 -7.34 -26.93
CA SER A 325 1.78 -8.04 -27.00
C SER A 325 1.94 -9.16 -25.96
N ILE A 326 1.37 -8.99 -24.76
CA ILE A 326 1.37 -10.04 -23.73
C ILE A 326 0.35 -11.14 -24.06
N LEU A 327 -0.81 -10.76 -24.61
CA LEU A 327 -1.88 -11.71 -24.95
C LEU A 327 -1.50 -12.61 -26.13
N ASP A 328 -0.73 -12.09 -27.10
CA ASP A 328 -0.41 -12.77 -28.36
C ASP A 328 0.95 -13.46 -28.36
N ASP A 329 1.87 -13.09 -27.45
CA ASP A 329 3.22 -13.63 -27.42
C ASP A 329 3.51 -14.31 -26.08
N ASP A 330 3.45 -15.65 -26.06
CA ASP A 330 3.74 -16.47 -24.91
C ASP A 330 5.16 -16.25 -24.37
N ALA A 331 6.14 -15.99 -25.24
CA ALA A 331 7.53 -15.78 -24.83
C ALA A 331 7.69 -14.44 -24.09
N VAL A 332 6.96 -13.40 -24.51
CA VAL A 332 6.91 -12.13 -23.79
C VAL A 332 6.28 -12.34 -22.41
N ARG A 333 5.15 -13.03 -22.36
CA ARG A 333 4.42 -13.31 -21.11
C ARG A 333 5.29 -14.10 -20.13
N GLU A 334 5.87 -15.23 -20.57
CA GLU A 334 6.70 -16.09 -19.73
C GLU A 334 7.92 -15.34 -19.18
N ARG A 335 8.63 -14.59 -20.03
CA ARG A 335 9.79 -13.79 -19.62
C ARG A 335 9.43 -12.79 -18.52
N LEU A 336 8.29 -12.09 -18.63
CA LEU A 336 7.84 -11.12 -17.63
C LEU A 336 7.46 -11.79 -16.30
N VAL A 337 6.73 -12.91 -16.36
CA VAL A 337 6.31 -13.68 -15.19
C VAL A 337 7.52 -14.27 -14.46
N ASP A 338 8.47 -14.85 -15.18
CA ASP A 338 9.69 -15.43 -14.60
C ASP A 338 10.52 -14.35 -13.89
N ALA A 339 10.74 -13.20 -14.53
CA ALA A 339 11.44 -12.08 -13.92
C ALA A 339 10.69 -11.53 -12.67
N ALA A 340 9.37 -11.43 -12.75
CA ALA A 340 8.52 -10.99 -11.65
C ALA A 340 8.57 -11.96 -10.47
N SER A 341 8.56 -13.29 -10.72
CA SER A 341 8.61 -14.31 -9.68
C SER A 341 9.88 -14.26 -8.83
N VAL A 342 11.00 -13.94 -9.47
CA VAL A 342 12.28 -13.72 -8.78
C VAL A 342 12.25 -12.41 -7.98
N ALA A 343 11.73 -11.35 -8.59
CA ALA A 343 11.71 -10.03 -8.00
C ALA A 343 10.80 -9.96 -6.76
N VAL A 344 9.64 -10.61 -6.82
CA VAL A 344 8.61 -10.53 -5.76
C VAL A 344 9.07 -11.10 -4.42
N SER A 345 10.01 -12.06 -4.43
CA SER A 345 10.55 -12.66 -3.20
C SER A 345 11.15 -11.64 -2.23
N THR A 346 11.62 -10.50 -2.73
CA THR A 346 12.18 -9.43 -1.89
C THR A 346 11.12 -8.64 -1.13
N TYR A 347 9.87 -8.75 -1.54
CA TYR A 347 8.71 -8.11 -0.91
C TYR A 347 7.94 -9.05 0.03
N ASP A 348 8.33 -10.32 0.09
CA ASP A 348 7.63 -11.27 0.96
C ASP A 348 7.79 -10.91 2.44
N TRP A 349 6.69 -11.04 3.20
CA TRP A 349 6.67 -10.65 4.62
C TRP A 349 7.80 -11.22 5.45
N PRO A 350 8.21 -12.50 5.32
CA PRO A 350 9.36 -13.03 6.04
C PRO A 350 10.65 -12.23 5.81
N VAL A 351 10.88 -11.76 4.57
CA VAL A 351 12.07 -10.98 4.22
C VAL A 351 11.97 -9.55 4.74
N VAL A 352 10.83 -8.92 4.53
CA VAL A 352 10.58 -7.53 4.97
C VAL A 352 10.62 -7.43 6.50
N ALA A 353 9.95 -8.33 7.21
CA ALA A 353 9.92 -8.36 8.67
C ALA A 353 11.32 -8.54 9.27
N GLU A 354 12.16 -9.39 8.66
CA GLU A 354 13.55 -9.58 9.08
C GLU A 354 14.38 -8.29 8.96
N GLN A 355 14.20 -7.54 7.88
CA GLN A 355 14.87 -6.25 7.71
C GLN A 355 14.43 -5.23 8.78
N ILE A 356 13.13 -5.18 9.10
CA ILE A 356 12.61 -4.31 10.15
C ILE A 356 13.14 -4.73 11.53
N LEU A 357 13.20 -6.04 11.83
CA LEU A 357 13.77 -6.53 13.09
C LEU A 357 15.22 -6.13 13.27
N ARG A 358 16.05 -6.12 12.24
CA ARG A 358 17.43 -5.62 12.30
C ARG A 358 17.50 -4.15 12.68
N VAL A 359 16.55 -3.33 12.22
CA VAL A 359 16.44 -1.93 12.69
C VAL A 359 16.09 -1.90 14.17
N TYR A 360 15.14 -2.74 14.62
CA TYR A 360 14.80 -2.80 16.06
C TYR A 360 16.00 -3.23 16.91
N GLU A 361 16.73 -4.27 16.51
CA GLU A 361 17.93 -4.72 17.20
C GLU A 361 18.93 -3.58 17.37
N THR A 362 19.17 -2.81 16.31
CA THR A 362 20.10 -1.68 16.34
C THR A 362 19.69 -0.61 17.36
N VAL A 363 18.40 -0.25 17.41
CA VAL A 363 17.93 0.83 18.31
C VAL A 363 17.74 0.36 19.75
N THR A 364 17.66 -0.95 20.00
CA THR A 364 17.47 -1.52 21.35
C THR A 364 18.76 -2.00 22.02
N LEU A 365 19.90 -1.92 21.34
CA LEU A 365 21.22 -2.37 21.86
C LEU A 365 21.57 -1.83 23.28
N GLY A 366 21.08 -0.64 23.63
CA GLY A 366 21.32 -0.03 24.95
C GLY A 366 20.45 -0.60 26.09
N GLY A 367 19.57 -1.54 25.83
CA GLY A 367 18.66 -2.12 26.84
C GLY A 367 17.65 -1.15 27.43
N GLN A 368 17.50 0.03 26.84
CA GLN A 368 16.49 1.02 27.27
C GLN A 368 15.10 0.55 26.85
N LYS A 369 14.11 0.93 27.65
CA LYS A 369 12.70 0.70 27.35
C LYS A 369 12.02 1.98 26.89
N VAL A 370 10.93 1.84 26.16
CA VAL A 370 10.05 2.97 25.85
C VAL A 370 9.36 3.45 27.11
N ARG A 371 9.32 4.76 27.31
CA ARG A 371 8.67 5.40 28.46
C ARG A 371 7.74 6.51 27.98
N ALA A 372 6.70 6.78 28.74
CA ALA A 372 5.91 8.00 28.55
C ALA A 372 6.75 9.22 28.94
N SER A 373 6.81 10.22 28.04
CA SER A 373 7.50 11.50 28.30
C SER A 373 6.96 12.16 29.56
N THR A 374 7.80 12.79 30.35
CA THR A 374 7.42 13.51 31.59
C THR A 374 6.54 14.72 31.31
#